data_703577356df809037d9231cbff1e7fc2
#
_entry.id   703577356df809037d9231cbff1e7fc2
#
_cell.length_a   1.000
_cell.length_b   1.000
_cell.length_c   1.000
_cell.angle_alpha   90.00
_cell.angle_beta   90.00
_cell.angle_gamma   90.00
#
_symmetry.space_group_name_H-M   'P 1'
#
loop_
_entity.id
_entity.type
_entity.pdbx_description
1 polymer ?
#
loop_
_entity_poly.entity_id
_entity_poly.type
_entity_poly.pdbx_seq_one_letter_code
_entity_poly.pdbx_strand_id
1 'polypeptide(L)'
;NLSIAGSGFNLVEYRRRGILKRLFVTPIMPKDFIISIVLARLAIVLIQLSVILWFALLVLDIQLIGGLLSLYGMIMFGSLIFLCFGFCFGSIAKTQEAIRPLVTSFTFPQLILSGVFFPISSLPEIIQPIAQWLPLSVIASSLRGIANDGLNLLSFDLNLMGVLIW
;
A
#
# COMPACT_ATOMS: atom_id res chain seq x y z
N ASN A 1 -2.62 0.53 5.26
CA ASN A 1 -2.10 0.62 6.64
C ASN A 1 -1.35 -0.62 7.07
N LEU A 2 -1.88 -1.81 6.84
CA LEU A 2 -1.24 -3.08 7.23
C LEU A 2 0.15 -3.26 6.59
N SER A 3 0.34 -2.82 5.35
CA SER A 3 1.62 -2.93 4.64
C SER A 3 2.68 -2.01 5.26
N ILE A 4 2.36 -0.74 5.52
CA ILE A 4 3.30 0.23 6.10
C ILE A 4 3.64 -0.15 7.55
N ALA A 5 2.61 -0.30 8.38
CA ALA A 5 2.78 -0.61 9.79
C ALA A 5 3.49 -1.97 9.97
N GLY A 6 3.02 -2.99 9.25
CA GLY A 6 3.55 -4.33 9.40
C GLY A 6 5.01 -4.49 9.00
N SER A 7 5.45 -3.89 7.88
CA SER A 7 6.86 -3.96 7.46
C SER A 7 7.76 -3.14 8.37
N GLY A 8 7.34 -1.93 8.72
CA GLY A 8 8.12 -1.06 9.60
C GLY A 8 8.26 -1.63 11.01
N PHE A 9 7.18 -2.14 11.61
CA PHE A 9 7.23 -2.78 12.93
C PHE A 9 8.15 -3.99 12.94
N ASN A 10 8.05 -4.86 11.94
CA ASN A 10 8.89 -6.06 11.86
C ASN A 10 10.37 -5.68 11.75
N LEU A 11 10.71 -4.68 10.94
CA LEU A 11 12.10 -4.25 10.78
C LEU A 11 12.70 -3.74 12.10
N VAL A 12 11.95 -2.92 12.85
CA VAL A 12 12.39 -2.42 14.16
C VAL A 12 12.51 -3.56 15.17
N GLU A 13 11.57 -4.51 15.18
CA GLU A 13 11.60 -5.67 16.08
C GLU A 13 12.79 -6.59 15.78
N TYR A 14 13.08 -6.87 14.51
CA TYR A 14 14.23 -7.68 14.11
C TYR A 14 15.55 -7.03 14.48
N ARG A 15 15.61 -5.67 14.39
CA ARG A 15 16.77 -4.91 14.87
C ARG A 15 16.94 -5.04 16.38
N ARG A 16 15.84 -4.87 17.14
CA ARG A 16 15.85 -4.94 18.61
C ARG A 16 16.24 -6.31 19.14
N ARG A 17 15.71 -7.37 18.53
CA ARG A 17 16.04 -8.77 18.90
C ARG A 17 17.42 -9.21 18.44
N GLY A 18 18.17 -8.37 17.77
CA GLY A 18 19.49 -8.69 17.26
C GLY A 18 19.50 -9.72 16.13
N ILE A 19 18.34 -10.02 15.54
CA ILE A 19 18.21 -10.99 14.44
C ILE A 19 19.06 -10.55 13.25
N LEU A 20 19.08 -9.24 12.95
CA LEU A 20 19.91 -8.68 11.88
C LEU A 20 21.41 -8.93 12.13
N LYS A 21 21.87 -8.88 13.39
CA LYS A 21 23.28 -9.18 13.73
C LYS A 21 23.62 -10.66 13.55
N ARG A 22 22.66 -11.55 13.84
CA ARG A 22 22.83 -13.00 13.66
C ARG A 22 22.81 -13.42 12.19
N LEU A 23 22.07 -12.67 11.33
CA LEU A 23 22.08 -12.89 9.89
C LEU A 23 23.47 -12.70 9.26
N PHE A 24 24.31 -11.81 9.80
CA PHE A 24 25.69 -11.65 9.33
C PHE A 24 26.60 -12.85 9.61
N VAL A 25 26.21 -13.72 10.54
CA VAL A 25 26.98 -14.93 10.90
C VAL A 25 26.46 -16.16 10.13
N THR A 26 25.26 -16.07 9.55
CA THR A 26 24.66 -17.10 8.71
C THR A 26 24.92 -16.83 7.22
N PRO A 27 25.03 -17.86 6.36
CA PRO A 27 25.25 -17.69 4.92
C PRO A 27 24.04 -17.12 4.15
N ILE A 28 23.06 -16.52 4.85
CA ILE A 28 21.86 -15.92 4.26
C ILE A 28 22.17 -14.48 3.88
N MET A 29 21.93 -14.13 2.62
CA MET A 29 22.11 -12.75 2.18
C MET A 29 21.00 -11.84 2.72
N PRO A 30 21.32 -10.60 3.16
CA PRO A 30 20.33 -9.65 3.67
C PRO A 30 19.18 -9.38 2.69
N LYS A 31 19.45 -9.47 1.38
CA LYS A 31 18.45 -9.33 0.31
C LYS A 31 17.37 -10.42 0.37
N ASP A 32 17.76 -11.67 0.62
CA ASP A 32 16.82 -12.81 0.66
C ASP A 32 15.85 -12.67 1.84
N PHE A 33 16.33 -12.10 2.94
CA PHE A 33 15.52 -11.77 4.09
C PHE A 33 14.47 -10.67 3.76
N ILE A 34 14.86 -9.60 3.08
CA ILE A 34 13.94 -8.54 2.66
C ILE A 34 12.92 -9.08 1.67
N ILE A 35 13.37 -9.85 0.67
CA ILE A 35 12.50 -10.46 -0.34
C ILE A 35 11.47 -11.38 0.34
N SER A 36 11.86 -12.19 1.31
CA SER A 36 10.93 -13.07 2.02
C SER A 36 9.84 -12.31 2.77
N ILE A 37 10.18 -11.17 3.40
CA ILE A 37 9.19 -10.29 4.05
C ILE A 37 8.23 -9.70 3.03
N VAL A 38 8.75 -9.20 1.90
CA VAL A 38 7.92 -8.63 0.83
C VAL A 38 6.96 -9.69 0.29
N LEU A 39 7.45 -10.88 -0.05
CA LEU A 39 6.63 -11.98 -0.57
C LEU A 39 5.56 -12.42 0.43
N ALA A 40 5.91 -12.56 1.70
CA ALA A 40 4.95 -12.91 2.75
C ALA A 40 3.85 -11.86 2.87
N ARG A 41 4.19 -10.57 2.80
CA ARG A 41 3.21 -9.47 2.85
C ARG A 41 2.32 -9.43 1.63
N LEU A 42 2.88 -9.63 0.44
CA LEU A 42 2.10 -9.70 -0.79
C LEU A 42 1.13 -10.88 -0.78
N ALA A 43 1.56 -12.05 -0.29
CA ALA A 43 0.70 -13.22 -0.13
C ALA A 43 -0.48 -12.92 0.81
N ILE A 44 -0.24 -12.27 1.95
CA ILE A 44 -1.30 -11.87 2.89
C ILE A 44 -2.27 -10.90 2.22
N VAL A 45 -1.77 -9.90 1.49
CA VAL A 45 -2.61 -8.92 0.77
C VAL A 45 -3.46 -9.62 -0.28
N LEU A 46 -2.90 -10.57 -1.04
CA LEU A 46 -3.65 -11.36 -2.03
C LEU A 46 -4.78 -12.17 -1.40
N ILE A 47 -4.50 -12.88 -0.30
CA ILE A 47 -5.50 -13.67 0.41
C ILE A 47 -6.61 -12.75 0.93
N GLN A 48 -6.24 -11.65 1.59
CA GLN A 48 -7.20 -10.69 2.14
C GLN A 48 -8.07 -10.07 1.04
N LEU A 49 -7.47 -9.69 -0.08
CA LEU A 49 -8.19 -9.15 -1.23
C LEU A 49 -9.16 -10.18 -1.81
N SER A 50 -8.70 -11.42 -2.01
CA SER A 50 -9.55 -12.49 -2.52
C SER A 50 -10.77 -12.73 -1.63
N VAL A 51 -10.59 -12.75 -0.32
CA VAL A 51 -11.70 -12.92 0.63
C VAL A 51 -12.68 -11.75 0.54
N ILE A 52 -12.18 -10.51 0.50
CA ILE A 52 -13.04 -9.31 0.39
C ILE A 52 -13.80 -9.29 -0.93
N LEU A 53 -13.12 -9.58 -2.05
CA LEU A 53 -13.76 -9.63 -3.36
C LEU A 53 -14.81 -10.75 -3.46
N TRP A 54 -14.49 -11.91 -2.92
CA TRP A 54 -15.43 -13.04 -2.89
C TRP A 54 -16.70 -12.69 -2.11
N PHE A 55 -16.53 -12.05 -0.95
CA PHE A 55 -17.64 -11.55 -0.16
C PHE A 55 -18.44 -10.47 -0.91
N ALA A 56 -17.77 -9.52 -1.57
CA ALA A 56 -18.41 -8.45 -2.32
C ALA A 56 -19.23 -8.99 -3.50
N LEU A 57 -18.71 -9.97 -4.22
CA LEU A 57 -19.41 -10.57 -5.37
C LEU A 57 -20.58 -11.45 -4.95
N LEU A 58 -20.44 -12.25 -3.86
CA LEU A 58 -21.48 -13.21 -3.47
C LEU A 58 -22.58 -12.59 -2.60
N VAL A 59 -22.23 -11.66 -1.72
CA VAL A 59 -23.17 -11.11 -0.73
C VAL A 59 -23.75 -9.77 -1.17
N LEU A 60 -22.93 -8.93 -1.80
CA LEU A 60 -23.34 -7.58 -2.22
C LEU A 60 -23.75 -7.53 -3.70
N ASP A 61 -23.63 -8.63 -4.44
CA ASP A 61 -23.97 -8.74 -5.87
C ASP A 61 -23.41 -7.58 -6.72
N ILE A 62 -22.17 -7.17 -6.40
CA ILE A 62 -21.50 -6.06 -7.08
C ILE A 62 -21.04 -6.53 -8.45
N GLN A 63 -21.50 -5.85 -9.50
CA GLN A 63 -21.02 -6.08 -10.85
C GLN A 63 -19.69 -5.35 -11.07
N LEU A 64 -18.60 -6.11 -11.19
CA LEU A 64 -17.31 -5.58 -11.60
C LEU A 64 -17.27 -5.50 -13.12
N ILE A 65 -17.22 -4.29 -13.68
CA ILE A 65 -17.11 -4.08 -15.13
C ILE A 65 -15.67 -4.32 -15.58
N GLY A 66 -14.69 -4.07 -14.71
CA GLY A 66 -13.28 -4.22 -15.00
C GLY A 66 -12.72 -5.64 -14.82
N GLY A 67 -11.58 -5.89 -15.46
CA GLY A 67 -10.88 -7.18 -15.35
C GLY A 67 -10.34 -7.41 -13.94
N LEU A 68 -10.68 -8.57 -13.34
CA LEU A 68 -10.14 -8.98 -12.04
C LEU A 68 -8.60 -8.93 -12.01
N LEU A 69 -7.95 -9.31 -13.10
CA LEU A 69 -6.48 -9.31 -13.20
C LEU A 69 -5.90 -7.90 -13.07
N SER A 70 -6.54 -6.90 -13.68
CA SER A 70 -6.13 -5.48 -13.58
C SER A 70 -6.28 -4.96 -12.15
N LEU A 71 -7.33 -5.35 -11.46
CA LEU A 71 -7.59 -4.98 -10.08
C LEU A 71 -6.56 -5.60 -9.13
N TYR A 72 -6.27 -6.89 -9.27
CA TYR A 72 -5.20 -7.56 -8.50
C TYR A 72 -3.84 -6.93 -8.76
N GLY A 73 -3.49 -6.66 -10.03
CA GLY A 73 -2.25 -6.02 -10.41
C GLY A 73 -2.07 -4.64 -9.76
N MET A 74 -3.11 -3.80 -9.80
CA MET A 74 -3.06 -2.46 -9.20
C MET A 74 -2.92 -2.48 -7.68
N ILE A 75 -3.60 -3.40 -6.99
CA ILE A 75 -3.46 -3.55 -5.55
C ILE A 75 -2.08 -4.09 -5.16
N MET A 76 -1.54 -5.04 -5.93
CA MET A 76 -0.18 -5.53 -5.73
C MET A 76 0.85 -4.41 -5.86
N PHE A 77 0.72 -3.60 -6.91
CA PHE A 77 1.60 -2.47 -7.15
C PHE A 77 1.49 -1.42 -6.04
N GLY A 78 0.27 -1.03 -5.66
CA GLY A 78 0.04 -0.13 -4.52
C GLY A 78 0.59 -0.69 -3.21
N SER A 79 0.47 -1.99 -2.97
CA SER A 79 1.04 -2.64 -1.78
C SER A 79 2.56 -2.56 -1.73
N LEU A 80 3.24 -2.71 -2.88
CA LEU A 80 4.69 -2.57 -2.96
C LEU A 80 5.15 -1.17 -2.58
N ILE A 81 4.47 -0.13 -3.08
CA ILE A 81 4.78 1.26 -2.72
C ILE A 81 4.64 1.47 -1.22
N PHE A 82 3.53 1.03 -0.63
CA PHE A 82 3.33 1.16 0.81
C PHE A 82 4.30 0.30 1.64
N LEU A 83 4.77 -0.83 1.13
CA LEU A 83 5.84 -1.60 1.76
C LEU A 83 7.17 -0.84 1.77
N CYS A 84 7.51 -0.17 0.66
CA CYS A 84 8.70 0.69 0.60
C CYS A 84 8.64 1.81 1.64
N PHE A 85 7.52 2.51 1.77
CA PHE A 85 7.32 3.49 2.84
C PHE A 85 7.47 2.88 4.24
N GLY A 86 6.91 1.69 4.45
CA GLY A 86 7.06 0.97 5.71
C GLY A 86 8.51 0.65 6.05
N PHE A 87 9.31 0.23 5.08
CA PHE A 87 10.75 0.00 5.27
C PHE A 87 11.50 1.31 5.53
N CYS A 88 11.15 2.40 4.84
CA CYS A 88 11.74 3.73 5.09
C CYS A 88 11.48 4.17 6.54
N PHE A 89 10.23 4.12 7.00
CA PHE A 89 9.88 4.48 8.38
C PHE A 89 10.52 3.54 9.41
N GLY A 90 10.58 2.24 9.12
CA GLY A 90 11.26 1.26 9.96
C GLY A 90 12.78 1.48 10.04
N SER A 91 13.39 2.07 9.01
CA SER A 91 14.80 2.43 9.01
C SER A 91 15.09 3.64 9.88
N ILE A 92 14.21 4.63 9.87
CA ILE A 92 14.34 5.89 10.65
C ILE A 92 14.01 5.63 12.12
N ALA A 93 12.98 4.84 12.41
CA ALA A 93 12.53 4.59 13.77
C ALA A 93 13.52 3.72 14.54
N LYS A 94 13.91 4.17 15.74
CA LYS A 94 14.78 3.40 16.64
C LYS A 94 14.01 2.44 17.54
N THR A 95 12.75 2.74 17.84
CA THR A 95 11.88 1.95 18.72
C THR A 95 10.52 1.72 18.10
N GLN A 96 9.82 0.66 18.55
CA GLN A 96 8.44 0.40 18.12
C GLN A 96 7.46 1.49 18.54
N GLU A 97 7.75 2.17 19.64
CA GLU A 97 6.95 3.30 20.12
C GLU A 97 7.08 4.51 19.21
N ALA A 98 8.27 4.74 18.64
CA ALA A 98 8.53 5.86 17.74
C ALA A 98 7.94 5.63 16.34
N ILE A 99 7.84 4.38 15.87
CA ILE A 99 7.34 4.11 14.53
C ILE A 99 5.82 4.30 14.42
N ARG A 100 5.06 4.04 15.50
CA ARG A 100 3.60 4.21 15.50
C ARG A 100 3.17 5.63 15.13
N PRO A 101 3.63 6.69 15.83
CA PRO A 101 3.27 8.05 15.48
C PRO A 101 3.74 8.44 14.08
N LEU A 102 4.93 8.00 13.63
CA LEU A 102 5.43 8.25 12.28
C LEU A 102 4.49 7.71 11.20
N VAL A 103 4.12 6.43 11.32
CA VAL A 103 3.19 5.79 10.38
C VAL A 103 1.82 6.45 10.43
N THR A 104 1.31 6.76 11.63
CA THR A 104 -0.01 7.38 11.78
C THR A 104 -0.02 8.80 11.22
N SER A 105 0.99 9.61 11.50
CA SER A 105 1.11 10.98 10.97
C SER A 105 1.17 11.02 9.45
N PHE A 106 1.75 10.01 8.82
CA PHE A 106 1.77 9.89 7.37
C PHE A 106 0.45 9.36 6.81
N THR A 107 -0.14 8.35 7.45
CA THR A 107 -1.31 7.65 6.93
C THR A 107 -2.61 8.39 7.18
N PHE A 108 -2.74 9.08 8.33
CA PHE A 108 -3.97 9.75 8.70
C PHE A 108 -4.35 10.89 7.75
N PRO A 109 -3.45 11.81 7.37
CA PRO A 109 -3.74 12.81 6.35
C PRO A 109 -4.08 12.19 4.99
N GLN A 110 -3.38 11.13 4.60
CA GLN A 110 -3.67 10.43 3.35
C GLN A 110 -5.08 9.82 3.33
N LEU A 111 -5.55 9.24 4.43
CA LEU A 111 -6.90 8.68 4.53
C LEU A 111 -7.97 9.76 4.32
N ILE A 112 -7.79 10.93 4.93
CA ILE A 112 -8.76 12.03 4.83
C ILE A 112 -8.72 12.64 3.43
N LEU A 113 -7.53 12.91 2.90
CA LEU A 113 -7.34 13.63 1.64
C LEU A 113 -7.47 12.76 0.39
N SER A 114 -7.36 11.43 0.53
CA SER A 114 -7.35 10.49 -0.62
C SER A 114 -8.67 10.34 -1.37
N GLY A 115 -9.71 11.02 -0.95
CA GLY A 115 -11.04 10.85 -1.56
C GLY A 115 -11.73 9.52 -1.23
N VAL A 116 -11.17 8.71 -0.31
CA VAL A 116 -11.77 7.42 0.09
C VAL A 116 -13.01 7.65 0.93
N PHE A 117 -12.95 8.55 1.91
CA PHE A 117 -14.08 8.87 2.80
C PHE A 117 -14.91 10.06 2.30
N PHE A 118 -14.27 11.07 1.75
CA PHE A 118 -14.93 12.27 1.25
C PHE A 118 -14.49 12.51 -0.20
N PRO A 119 -15.40 12.88 -1.10
CA PRO A 119 -15.02 13.23 -2.47
C PRO A 119 -14.05 14.41 -2.47
N ILE A 120 -13.01 14.35 -3.30
CA ILE A 120 -11.97 15.39 -3.39
C ILE A 120 -12.58 16.76 -3.74
N SER A 121 -13.71 16.77 -4.46
CA SER A 121 -14.46 17.98 -4.79
C SER A 121 -15.03 18.71 -3.57
N SER A 122 -15.16 18.05 -2.43
CA SER A 122 -15.60 18.66 -1.17
C SER A 122 -14.48 19.36 -0.40
N LEU A 123 -13.23 19.21 -0.85
CA LEU A 123 -12.08 19.85 -0.23
C LEU A 123 -11.90 21.29 -0.76
N PRO A 124 -11.34 22.20 0.04
CA PRO A 124 -10.95 23.54 -0.43
C PRO A 124 -10.06 23.46 -1.68
N GLU A 125 -10.25 24.37 -2.63
CA GLU A 125 -9.54 24.40 -3.91
C GLU A 125 -8.01 24.37 -3.77
N ILE A 126 -7.48 24.96 -2.71
CA ILE A 126 -6.04 24.98 -2.41
C ILE A 126 -5.48 23.60 -2.08
N ILE A 127 -6.29 22.71 -1.49
CA ILE A 127 -5.88 21.38 -1.04
C ILE A 127 -6.09 20.32 -2.12
N GLN A 128 -7.02 20.54 -3.05
CA GLN A 128 -7.36 19.58 -4.11
C GLN A 128 -6.14 19.10 -4.92
N PRO A 129 -5.26 19.98 -5.42
CA PRO A 129 -4.10 19.53 -6.19
C PRO A 129 -3.15 18.67 -5.36
N ILE A 130 -2.95 19.01 -4.08
CA ILE A 130 -2.11 18.22 -3.17
C ILE A 130 -2.75 16.85 -2.92
N ALA A 131 -4.06 16.82 -2.69
CA ALA A 131 -4.80 15.59 -2.46
C ALA A 131 -4.73 14.62 -3.63
N GLN A 132 -4.77 15.11 -4.87
CA GLN A 132 -4.69 14.29 -6.08
C GLN A 132 -3.32 13.64 -6.28
N TRP A 133 -2.25 14.27 -5.80
CA TRP A 133 -0.87 13.76 -5.93
C TRP A 133 -0.48 12.76 -4.84
N LEU A 134 -1.31 12.57 -3.82
CA LEU A 134 -1.02 11.59 -2.77
C LEU A 134 -1.04 10.16 -3.32
N PRO A 135 -0.08 9.30 -2.94
CA PRO A 135 0.01 7.93 -3.45
C PRO A 135 -1.27 7.13 -3.20
N LEU A 136 -1.92 7.33 -2.06
CA LEU A 136 -3.20 6.68 -1.77
C LEU A 136 -4.33 7.16 -2.68
N SER A 137 -4.37 8.46 -3.02
CA SER A 137 -5.38 9.03 -3.91
C SER A 137 -5.26 8.46 -5.32
N VAL A 138 -4.04 8.39 -5.84
CA VAL A 138 -3.76 7.86 -7.17
C VAL A 138 -4.17 6.38 -7.25
N ILE A 139 -3.79 5.57 -6.26
CA ILE A 139 -4.17 4.16 -6.20
C ILE A 139 -5.69 4.01 -6.06
N ALA A 140 -6.34 4.79 -5.21
CA ALA A 140 -7.79 4.73 -5.01
C ALA A 140 -8.57 5.14 -6.25
N SER A 141 -8.16 6.20 -6.96
CA SER A 141 -8.79 6.63 -8.22
C SER A 141 -8.61 5.59 -9.33
N SER A 142 -7.42 5.01 -9.44
CA SER A 142 -7.13 3.94 -10.39
C SER A 142 -7.97 2.69 -10.13
N LEU A 143 -8.12 2.29 -8.87
CA LEU A 143 -8.97 1.15 -8.50
C LEU A 143 -10.44 1.39 -8.82
N ARG A 144 -10.94 2.61 -8.60
CA ARG A 144 -12.32 2.98 -8.96
C ARG A 144 -12.53 2.95 -10.47
N GLY A 145 -11.58 3.50 -11.25
CA GLY A 145 -11.64 3.46 -12.71
C GLY A 145 -11.61 2.04 -13.26
N ILE A 146 -10.80 1.14 -12.68
CA ILE A 146 -10.80 -0.27 -13.06
C ILE A 146 -12.13 -0.93 -12.70
N ALA A 147 -12.63 -0.72 -11.49
CA ALA A 147 -13.84 -1.39 -11.01
C ALA A 147 -15.12 -0.91 -11.71
N ASN A 148 -15.26 0.40 -11.95
CA ASN A 148 -16.49 1.01 -12.45
C ASN A 148 -16.48 1.24 -13.96
N ASP A 149 -15.34 1.66 -14.52
CA ASP A 149 -15.23 2.07 -15.92
C ASP A 149 -14.60 0.99 -16.82
N GLY A 150 -14.20 -0.16 -16.24
CA GLY A 150 -13.62 -1.27 -16.98
C GLY A 150 -12.27 -0.96 -17.62
N LEU A 151 -11.55 0.03 -17.11
CA LEU A 151 -10.25 0.44 -17.62
C LEU A 151 -9.20 -0.65 -17.41
N ASN A 152 -8.41 -0.93 -18.45
CA ASN A 152 -7.29 -1.86 -18.35
C ASN A 152 -6.06 -1.16 -17.77
N LEU A 153 -5.18 -1.91 -17.09
CA LEU A 153 -3.90 -1.42 -16.58
C LEU A 153 -3.08 -0.65 -17.61
N LEU A 154 -3.16 -1.06 -18.89
CA LEU A 154 -2.40 -0.45 -19.99
C LEU A 154 -3.00 0.86 -20.54
N SER A 155 -4.25 1.17 -20.23
CA SER A 155 -4.91 2.43 -20.65
C SER A 155 -4.70 3.60 -19.68
N PHE A 156 -3.95 3.36 -18.60
CA PHE A 156 -3.73 4.30 -17.48
C PHE A 156 -2.44 5.13 -17.59
N ASP A 157 -2.00 5.48 -18.79
CA ASP A 157 -0.70 6.14 -19.03
C ASP A 157 -0.43 7.39 -18.16
N LEU A 158 -1.43 8.21 -17.88
CA LEU A 158 -1.26 9.44 -17.10
C LEU A 158 -1.32 9.21 -15.58
N ASN A 159 -2.17 8.30 -15.11
CA ASN A 159 -2.30 8.03 -13.67
C ASN A 159 -1.19 7.10 -13.15
N LEU A 160 -0.72 6.15 -13.97
CA LEU A 160 0.45 5.33 -13.64
C LEU A 160 1.73 6.15 -13.57
N MET A 161 1.89 7.19 -14.38
CA MET A 161 3.01 8.13 -14.23
C MET A 161 3.01 8.80 -12.86
N GLY A 162 1.83 9.21 -12.35
CA GLY A 162 1.72 9.74 -10.99
C GLY A 162 2.14 8.74 -9.90
N VAL A 163 1.88 7.44 -10.11
CA VAL A 163 2.27 6.37 -9.18
C VAL A 163 3.75 6.01 -9.29
N LEU A 164 4.34 6.12 -10.50
CA LEU A 164 5.77 5.85 -10.75
C LEU A 164 6.70 6.96 -10.23
N ILE A 165 6.18 8.17 -10.00
CA ILE A 165 6.94 9.29 -9.43
C ILE A 165 7.18 9.09 -7.91
N TRP A 166 6.41 8.25 -7.24
CA TRP A 166 6.53 7.89 -5.83
C TRP A 166 7.23 6.55 -5.64
#